data_a83df115a1cc5ecf4db5ea304b8d2ca0
#
_entry.id   a83df115a1cc5ecf4db5ea304b8d2ca0
#
_cell.length_a   1.000
_cell.length_b   1.000
_cell.length_c   1.000
_cell.angle_alpha   90.00
_cell.angle_beta   90.00
_cell.angle_gamma   90.00
#
_symmetry.space_group_name_H-M   'P 1'
#
loop_
_entity.id
_entity.type
_entity.pdbx_description
1 polymer ?
#
loop_
_entity_poly.entity_id
_entity_poly.type
_entity_poly.pdbx_seq_one_letter_code
_entity_poly.pdbx_strand_id
1 'polypeptide(L)'
;MAAGYILAYVDVTDPVQYEQYKVLSTKAMQAHGAEVLVRGGKTEQLEGEWAPTRVVLLKFPSYDAAKVFYDSEEYRAARDARAKAAKMNMIVVEGV
;
A
#
# COMPACT_ATOMS: atom_id res chain seq x y z
N MET A 1 -11.14 20.07 2.45
CA MET A 1 -10.06 19.43 3.20
C MET A 1 -9.30 18.48 2.32
N ALA A 2 -7.99 18.45 2.48
CA ALA A 2 -7.16 17.61 1.63
C ALA A 2 -7.21 16.15 2.08
N ALA A 3 -7.35 15.23 1.12
CA ALA A 3 -7.24 13.82 1.38
C ALA A 3 -5.79 13.42 1.63
N GLY A 4 -5.58 12.27 2.23
CA GLY A 4 -4.26 11.67 2.36
C GLY A 4 -4.16 10.44 1.49
N TYR A 5 -3.00 10.22 0.90
CA TYR A 5 -2.78 9.08 0.02
C TYR A 5 -1.59 8.27 0.51
N ILE A 6 -1.69 6.97 0.37
CA ILE A 6 -0.54 6.08 0.51
C ILE A 6 -0.23 5.53 -0.86
N LEU A 7 1.01 5.73 -1.30
CA LEU A 7 1.50 5.24 -2.58
C LEU A 7 2.60 4.22 -2.29
N ALA A 8 2.43 3.01 -2.80
CA ALA A 8 3.38 1.92 -2.58
C ALA A 8 3.87 1.35 -3.90
N TYR A 9 5.17 1.11 -3.95
CA TYR A 9 5.83 0.41 -5.06
C TYR A 9 6.30 -0.91 -4.52
N VAL A 10 5.85 -2.01 -5.12
CA VAL A 10 6.07 -3.34 -4.57
C VAL A 10 6.80 -4.20 -5.57
N ASP A 11 7.85 -4.87 -5.09
CA ASP A 11 8.53 -5.92 -5.83
C ASP A 11 8.32 -7.23 -5.06
N VAL A 12 7.42 -8.06 -5.56
CA VAL A 12 7.06 -9.32 -4.89
C VAL A 12 8.13 -10.36 -5.16
N THR A 13 8.76 -10.87 -4.10
CA THR A 13 9.81 -11.87 -4.21
C THR A 13 9.32 -13.27 -3.86
N ASP A 14 8.25 -13.38 -3.06
CA ASP A 14 7.61 -14.66 -2.72
C ASP A 14 6.10 -14.52 -2.88
N PRO A 15 5.55 -14.88 -4.06
CA PRO A 15 4.12 -14.71 -4.31
C PRO A 15 3.22 -15.51 -3.37
N VAL A 16 3.65 -16.67 -2.92
CA VAL A 16 2.85 -17.50 -2.02
C VAL A 16 2.68 -16.82 -0.66
N GLN A 17 3.80 -16.37 -0.08
CA GLN A 17 3.77 -15.67 1.20
C GLN A 17 3.06 -14.33 1.08
N TYR A 18 3.19 -13.66 -0.06
CA TYR A 18 2.56 -12.36 -0.31
C TYR A 18 1.03 -12.44 -0.26
N GLU A 19 0.44 -13.60 -0.56
CA GLU A 19 -1.01 -13.78 -0.46
C GLU A 19 -1.51 -13.56 0.97
N GLN A 20 -0.76 -13.99 1.98
CA GLN A 20 -1.11 -13.73 3.37
C GLN A 20 -1.10 -12.24 3.68
N TYR A 21 -0.11 -11.52 3.15
CA TYR A 21 -0.06 -10.07 3.29
C TYR A 21 -1.33 -9.43 2.70
N LYS A 22 -1.76 -9.86 1.52
CA LYS A 22 -2.94 -9.28 0.86
C LYS A 22 -4.21 -9.46 1.70
N VAL A 23 -4.37 -10.62 2.34
CA VAL A 23 -5.51 -10.87 3.22
C VAL A 23 -5.48 -9.92 4.41
N LEU A 24 -4.34 -9.81 5.08
CA LEU A 24 -4.18 -8.96 6.27
C LEU A 24 -4.29 -7.47 5.92
N SER A 25 -3.70 -7.04 4.81
CA SER A 25 -3.78 -5.65 4.40
C SER A 25 -5.21 -5.26 4.01
N THR A 26 -5.96 -6.17 3.40
CA THR A 26 -7.37 -5.92 3.06
C THR A 26 -8.19 -5.69 4.33
N LYS A 27 -7.98 -6.50 5.36
CA LYS A 27 -8.66 -6.32 6.65
C LYS A 27 -8.32 -4.96 7.27
N ALA A 28 -7.04 -4.57 7.23
CA ALA A 28 -6.60 -3.29 7.76
C ALA A 28 -7.24 -2.13 6.98
N MET A 29 -7.30 -2.22 5.66
CA MET A 29 -7.93 -1.21 4.81
C MET A 29 -9.40 -1.04 5.16
N GLN A 30 -10.13 -2.14 5.34
CA GLN A 30 -11.53 -2.10 5.70
C GLN A 30 -11.75 -1.50 7.09
N ALA A 31 -10.89 -1.86 8.04
CA ALA A 31 -10.99 -1.36 9.41
C ALA A 31 -10.78 0.15 9.51
N HIS A 32 -10.01 0.73 8.59
CA HIS A 32 -9.64 2.15 8.61
C HIS A 32 -10.27 2.98 7.50
N GLY A 33 -11.23 2.41 6.77
CA GLY A 33 -11.98 3.16 5.75
C GLY A 33 -11.15 3.60 4.56
N ALA A 34 -10.15 2.81 4.18
CA ALA A 34 -9.32 3.12 3.01
C ALA A 34 -10.13 2.93 1.73
N GLU A 35 -10.00 3.88 0.81
CA GLU A 35 -10.53 3.74 -0.54
C GLU A 35 -9.39 3.26 -1.44
N VAL A 36 -9.56 2.08 -2.03
CA VAL A 36 -8.54 1.50 -2.91
C VAL A 36 -8.72 2.06 -4.31
N LEU A 37 -7.74 2.85 -4.76
CA LEU A 37 -7.78 3.49 -6.08
C LEU A 37 -6.99 2.69 -7.12
N VAL A 38 -5.85 2.12 -6.72
CA VAL A 38 -5.02 1.27 -7.58
C VAL A 38 -4.51 0.13 -6.72
N ARG A 39 -4.60 -1.08 -7.23
CA ARG A 39 -4.10 -2.25 -6.50
C ARG A 39 -3.57 -3.28 -7.49
N GLY A 40 -2.33 -3.08 -7.93
CA GLY A 40 -1.66 -4.00 -8.82
C GLY A 40 -2.17 -3.99 -10.25
N GLY A 41 -2.72 -2.87 -10.70
CA GLY A 41 -3.17 -2.71 -12.08
C GLY A 41 -2.00 -2.66 -13.07
N LYS A 42 -2.34 -2.72 -14.35
CA LYS A 42 -1.35 -2.68 -15.43
C LYS A 42 -0.53 -1.40 -15.35
N THR A 43 0.79 -1.52 -15.50
CA THR A 43 1.70 -0.38 -15.51
C THR A 43 2.49 -0.33 -16.81
N GLU A 44 2.91 0.89 -17.18
CA GLU A 44 3.78 1.12 -18.32
C GLU A 44 4.71 2.27 -17.97
N GLN A 45 6.00 2.09 -18.18
CA GLN A 45 6.97 3.14 -17.91
C GLN A 45 6.93 4.18 -19.04
N LEU A 46 6.72 5.44 -18.68
CA LEU A 46 6.66 6.53 -19.66
C LEU A 46 8.01 7.24 -19.80
N GLU A 47 8.75 7.35 -18.70
CA GLU A 47 10.05 8.00 -18.66
C GLU A 47 10.88 7.40 -17.53
N GLY A 48 12.19 7.56 -17.64
CA GLY A 48 13.12 7.18 -16.57
C GLY A 48 13.48 5.71 -16.58
N GLU A 49 14.18 5.31 -15.53
CA GLU A 49 14.71 3.93 -15.39
C GLU A 49 14.01 3.14 -14.30
N TRP A 50 12.86 3.60 -13.87
CA TRP A 50 12.14 2.99 -12.77
C TRP A 50 10.95 2.18 -13.29
N ALA A 51 10.91 0.90 -12.94
CA ALA A 51 9.85 0.00 -13.41
C ALA A 51 9.35 -0.85 -12.24
N PRO A 52 8.41 -0.33 -11.42
CA PRO A 52 7.86 -1.12 -10.33
C PRO A 52 7.03 -2.29 -10.90
N THR A 53 7.12 -3.44 -10.25
CA THR A 53 6.33 -4.60 -10.68
C THR A 53 4.88 -4.48 -10.23
N ARG A 54 4.62 -3.73 -9.16
CA ARG A 54 3.28 -3.56 -8.63
C ARG A 54 3.14 -2.19 -7.96
N VAL A 55 2.04 -1.49 -8.25
CA VAL A 55 1.74 -0.20 -7.64
C VAL A 55 0.41 -0.30 -6.89
N VAL A 56 0.37 0.26 -5.68
CA VAL A 56 -0.87 0.36 -4.89
C VAL A 56 -1.07 1.81 -4.50
N LEU A 57 -2.30 2.30 -4.65
CA LEU A 57 -2.68 3.66 -4.27
C LEU A 57 -3.94 3.60 -3.42
N LEU A 58 -3.85 4.11 -2.20
CA LEU A 58 -4.96 4.16 -1.26
C LEU A 58 -5.27 5.61 -0.92
N LYS A 59 -6.56 5.89 -0.71
CA LYS A 59 -7.03 7.22 -0.30
C LYS A 59 -7.67 7.15 1.08
N PHE A 60 -7.36 8.13 1.89
CA PHE A 60 -7.93 8.31 3.24
C PHE A 60 -8.50 9.72 3.37
N PRO A 61 -9.39 9.97 4.35
CA PRO A 61 -9.98 11.30 4.53
C PRO A 61 -8.95 12.41 4.76
N SER A 62 -7.78 12.08 5.32
CA SER A 62 -6.75 13.05 5.62
C SER A 62 -5.36 12.41 5.63
N TYR A 63 -4.34 13.25 5.59
CA TYR A 63 -2.95 12.82 5.78
C TYR A 63 -2.77 12.06 7.10
N ASP A 64 -3.33 12.59 8.19
CA ASP A 64 -3.21 11.96 9.50
C ASP A 64 -3.92 10.61 9.55
N ALA A 65 -5.08 10.49 8.91
CA ALA A 65 -5.80 9.22 8.85
C ALA A 65 -4.99 8.14 8.13
N ALA A 66 -4.28 8.50 7.08
CA ALA A 66 -3.40 7.57 6.36
C ALA A 66 -2.27 7.09 7.28
N LYS A 67 -1.68 7.97 8.08
CA LYS A 67 -0.63 7.60 9.03
C LYS A 67 -1.16 6.70 10.14
N VAL A 68 -2.36 6.97 10.64
CA VAL A 68 -3.00 6.11 11.64
C VAL A 68 -3.19 4.69 11.09
N PHE A 69 -3.63 4.56 9.84
CA PHE A 69 -3.73 3.26 9.20
C PHE A 69 -2.39 2.55 9.17
N TYR A 70 -1.34 3.23 8.74
CA TYR A 70 -0.01 2.62 8.60
C TYR A 70 0.51 2.11 9.95
N ASP A 71 0.25 2.84 11.04
CA ASP A 71 0.72 2.50 12.38
C ASP A 71 -0.25 1.61 13.16
N SER A 72 -1.38 1.23 12.57
CA SER A 72 -2.39 0.41 13.25
C SER A 72 -1.90 -1.01 13.52
N GLU A 73 -2.48 -1.68 14.51
CA GLU A 73 -2.17 -3.07 14.81
C GLU A 73 -2.46 -3.98 13.62
N GLU A 74 -3.58 -3.73 12.93
CA GLU A 74 -3.98 -4.51 11.76
C GLU A 74 -2.93 -4.44 10.66
N TYR A 75 -2.44 -3.23 10.36
CA TYR A 75 -1.45 -3.10 9.30
C TYR A 75 -0.06 -3.56 9.73
N ARG A 76 0.29 -3.42 11.01
CA ARG A 76 1.55 -3.99 11.53
C ARG A 76 1.60 -5.50 11.33
N ALA A 77 0.50 -6.20 11.56
CA ALA A 77 0.42 -7.64 11.29
C ALA A 77 0.66 -7.93 9.81
N ALA A 78 0.08 -7.11 8.93
CA ALA A 78 0.30 -7.24 7.48
C ALA A 78 1.77 -7.02 7.13
N ARG A 79 2.40 -5.98 7.68
CA ARG A 79 3.81 -5.70 7.43
C ARG A 79 4.71 -6.85 7.85
N ASP A 80 4.42 -7.46 9.00
CA ASP A 80 5.19 -8.62 9.46
C ASP A 80 5.05 -9.79 8.49
N ALA A 81 3.84 -10.01 7.96
CA ALA A 81 3.59 -11.09 7.01
C ALA A 81 4.35 -10.92 5.69
N ARG A 82 4.60 -9.67 5.26
CA ARG A 82 5.30 -9.40 3.99
C ARG A 82 6.80 -9.22 4.13
N ALA A 83 7.35 -9.23 5.33
CA ALA A 83 8.75 -8.84 5.58
C ALA A 83 9.75 -9.60 4.70
N LYS A 84 9.49 -10.87 4.37
CA LYS A 84 10.36 -11.69 3.53
C LYS A 84 9.74 -12.01 2.17
N ALA A 85 8.58 -11.43 1.87
CA ALA A 85 7.83 -11.77 0.67
C ALA A 85 7.90 -10.67 -0.41
N ALA A 86 8.30 -9.47 -0.04
CA ALA A 86 8.34 -8.35 -0.97
C ALA A 86 9.28 -7.26 -0.48
N LYS A 87 9.84 -6.53 -1.43
CA LYS A 87 10.50 -5.24 -1.19
C LYS A 87 9.48 -4.17 -1.49
N MET A 88 9.30 -3.24 -0.57
CA MET A 88 8.26 -2.23 -0.70
C MET A 88 8.81 -0.85 -0.36
N ASN A 89 8.54 0.10 -1.22
CA ASN A 89 8.76 1.52 -0.95
C ASN A 89 7.39 2.17 -0.84
N MET A 90 7.17 2.89 0.24
CA MET A 90 5.85 3.43 0.55
C MET A 90 5.98 4.84 1.07
N ILE A 91 5.15 5.74 0.57
CA ILE A 91 5.07 7.11 1.07
C ILE A 91 3.63 7.46 1.39
N VAL A 92 3.47 8.42 2.31
CA VAL A 92 2.20 9.10 2.51
C VAL A 92 2.34 10.50 1.92
N VAL A 93 1.31 10.93 1.18
CA VAL A 93 1.32 12.26 0.56
C VAL A 93 -0.04 12.93 0.74
N GLU A 94 0.00 14.20 1.07
CA GLU A 94 -1.24 14.97 1.21
C GLU A 94 -1.72 15.42 -0.17
N GLY A 95 -3.03 15.27 -0.41
CA GLY A 95 -3.64 15.71 -1.65
C GLY A 95 -3.89 17.20 -1.72
N VAL A 96 -4.45 17.64 -2.83
CA VAL A 96 -4.78 19.06 -3.06
C VAL A 96 -6.03 19.46 -2.31
#